data_46d0d584b66c6052fd290fa6b10a9c51
#
_entry.id   46d0d584b66c6052fd290fa6b10a9c51
#
_cell.length_a   1.000
_cell.length_b   1.000
_cell.length_c   1.000
_cell.angle_alpha   90.00
_cell.angle_beta   90.00
_cell.angle_gamma   90.00
#
_symmetry.space_group_name_H-M   'P 1'
#
loop_
_entity.id
_entity.type
_entity.pdbx_description
1 polymer ?
#
loop_
_entity_poly.entity_id
_entity_poly.type
_entity_poly.pdbx_seq_one_letter_code
_entity_poly.pdbx_strand_id
1 'polypeptide(L)'
;YEYQQGKGNVIRSMFRDIDAECYVMTDGDDTYPAEDARKLADQILQGKADMVIGDRLSSTYFTENKRPFHNTGNRLVRGLINLIFKSNIKDIMTGARAFNYEFVKSFPILSTGFEIETEMSIHALDKNFKLVEIPVGYRDRPEGSVSKLNTFSDGFKVLRTIARLFRDYKPFAFFGWLGLICFAIATAFFAPVLSGYLATGMVPKFPTLIACSGLYVISFLLWISGVILEVITKKHRQLFELYLNQLSILKRRNG
;
A
#
# COMPACT_ATOMS: atom_id res chain seq x y z
N TYR A 1 9.35 -5.86 -26.32
CA TYR A 1 10.31 -4.89 -25.80
C TYR A 1 9.59 -3.70 -25.20
N GLU A 2 9.87 -3.36 -23.91
CA GLU A 2 9.28 -2.18 -23.26
C GLU A 2 10.26 -1.00 -23.39
N TYR A 3 9.79 0.11 -23.97
CA TYR A 3 10.59 1.31 -24.18
C TYR A 3 10.69 2.19 -22.94
N GLN A 4 9.70 2.12 -22.05
CA GLN A 4 9.68 2.87 -20.79
C GLN A 4 10.43 2.09 -19.72
N GLN A 5 11.52 2.65 -19.22
CA GLN A 5 12.28 2.02 -18.14
C GLN A 5 11.48 1.93 -16.84
N GLY A 6 11.65 0.81 -16.12
CA GLY A 6 11.07 0.56 -14.82
C GLY A 6 10.25 -0.72 -14.75
N LYS A 7 10.38 -1.46 -13.65
CA LYS A 7 9.72 -2.75 -13.43
C LYS A 7 8.19 -2.66 -13.60
N GLY A 8 7.57 -1.59 -13.06
CA GLY A 8 6.13 -1.39 -13.19
C GLY A 8 5.66 -1.20 -14.63
N ASN A 9 6.44 -0.54 -15.49
CA ASN A 9 6.09 -0.37 -16.90
C ASN A 9 6.12 -1.71 -17.66
N VAL A 10 7.15 -2.53 -17.40
CA VAL A 10 7.27 -3.87 -18.00
C VAL A 10 6.08 -4.74 -17.59
N ILE A 11 5.74 -4.77 -16.30
CA ILE A 11 4.61 -5.56 -15.79
C ILE A 11 3.29 -5.05 -16.39
N ARG A 12 3.11 -3.73 -16.53
CA ARG A 12 1.92 -3.14 -17.17
C ARG A 12 1.72 -3.66 -18.59
N SER A 13 2.79 -3.64 -19.41
CA SER A 13 2.74 -4.15 -20.77
C SER A 13 2.43 -5.65 -20.80
N MET A 14 3.10 -6.45 -19.95
CA MET A 14 2.85 -7.88 -19.85
C MET A 14 1.41 -8.21 -19.43
N PHE A 15 0.87 -7.53 -18.42
CA PHE A 15 -0.50 -7.76 -17.92
C PHE A 15 -1.56 -7.37 -18.95
N ARG A 16 -1.29 -6.36 -19.79
CA ARG A 16 -2.17 -5.94 -20.88
C ARG A 16 -2.13 -6.93 -22.05
N ASP A 17 -0.94 -7.32 -22.46
CA ASP A 17 -0.71 -7.99 -23.75
C ASP A 17 -0.80 -9.51 -23.66
N ILE A 18 -0.68 -10.09 -22.46
CA ILE A 18 -0.72 -11.54 -22.25
C ILE A 18 -2.05 -11.95 -21.62
N ASP A 19 -2.67 -12.97 -22.21
CA ASP A 19 -3.85 -13.67 -21.66
C ASP A 19 -3.46 -15.07 -21.21
N ALA A 20 -3.63 -15.36 -19.91
CA ALA A 20 -3.34 -16.65 -19.31
C ALA A 20 -4.26 -16.91 -18.10
N GLU A 21 -4.45 -18.15 -17.73
CA GLU A 21 -5.19 -18.52 -16.52
C GLU A 21 -4.39 -18.27 -15.25
N CYS A 22 -3.06 -18.41 -15.34
CA CYS A 22 -2.13 -18.21 -14.25
C CYS A 22 -0.91 -17.41 -14.74
N TYR A 23 -0.54 -16.42 -13.99
CA TYR A 23 0.65 -15.60 -14.21
C TYR A 23 1.62 -15.81 -13.07
N VAL A 24 2.89 -16.04 -13.37
CA VAL A 24 3.95 -16.12 -12.37
C VAL A 24 4.96 -15.01 -12.65
N MET A 25 5.24 -14.23 -11.63
CA MET A 25 6.24 -13.18 -11.64
C MET A 25 7.42 -13.60 -10.77
N THR A 26 8.64 -13.42 -11.28
CA THR A 26 9.88 -13.62 -10.55
C THR A 26 10.92 -12.61 -11.01
N ASP A 27 11.90 -12.30 -10.15
CA ASP A 27 13.03 -11.46 -10.55
C ASP A 27 13.99 -12.25 -11.43
N GLY A 28 14.59 -11.59 -12.43
CA GLY A 28 15.49 -12.22 -13.41
C GLY A 28 16.96 -12.30 -12.95
N ASP A 29 17.22 -12.19 -11.64
CA ASP A 29 18.56 -12.17 -11.04
C ASP A 29 18.94 -13.47 -10.31
N ASP A 30 18.22 -14.56 -10.59
CA ASP A 30 18.39 -15.91 -10.02
C ASP A 30 18.28 -15.97 -8.47
N THR A 31 17.66 -14.97 -7.87
CA THR A 31 17.45 -14.96 -6.42
C THR A 31 16.35 -15.92 -5.96
N TYR A 32 15.43 -16.31 -6.86
CA TYR A 32 14.35 -17.26 -6.59
C TYR A 32 14.54 -18.57 -7.35
N PRO A 33 14.49 -19.73 -6.68
CA PRO A 33 14.54 -21.04 -7.33
C PRO A 33 13.37 -21.25 -8.29
N ALA A 34 13.65 -21.75 -9.50
CA ALA A 34 12.60 -21.98 -10.49
C ALA A 34 11.54 -23.02 -10.06
N GLU A 35 11.92 -23.96 -9.18
CA GLU A 35 11.04 -24.98 -8.63
C GLU A 35 9.91 -24.36 -7.78
N ASP A 36 10.15 -23.23 -7.15
CA ASP A 36 9.15 -22.54 -6.34
C ASP A 36 8.08 -21.86 -7.19
N ALA A 37 8.38 -21.49 -8.45
CA ALA A 37 7.41 -20.95 -9.39
C ALA A 37 6.22 -21.89 -9.60
N ARG A 38 6.47 -23.20 -9.69
CA ARG A 38 5.42 -24.22 -9.81
C ARG A 38 4.54 -24.26 -8.57
N LYS A 39 5.13 -24.19 -7.36
CA LYS A 39 4.37 -24.19 -6.10
C LYS A 39 3.44 -22.99 -6.01
N LEU A 40 3.88 -21.81 -6.47
CA LEU A 40 3.05 -20.61 -6.53
C LEU A 40 1.91 -20.77 -7.53
N ALA A 41 2.21 -21.28 -8.74
CA ALA A 41 1.22 -21.49 -9.80
C ALA A 41 0.14 -22.50 -9.40
N ASP A 42 0.50 -23.59 -8.74
CA ASP A 42 -0.43 -24.64 -8.31
C ASP A 42 -1.53 -24.09 -7.38
N GLN A 43 -1.25 -23.09 -6.55
CA GLN A 43 -2.28 -22.48 -5.69
C GLN A 43 -3.31 -21.68 -6.49
N ILE A 44 -2.88 -21.03 -7.56
CA ILE A 44 -3.77 -20.28 -8.48
C ILE A 44 -4.62 -21.28 -9.29
N LEU A 45 -3.99 -22.28 -9.92
CA LEU A 45 -4.65 -23.25 -10.78
C LEU A 45 -5.65 -24.14 -10.01
N GLN A 46 -5.40 -24.36 -8.71
CA GLN A 46 -6.33 -25.07 -7.82
C GLN A 46 -7.45 -24.16 -7.27
N GLY A 47 -7.53 -22.88 -7.66
CA GLY A 47 -8.54 -21.93 -7.17
C GLY A 47 -8.41 -21.60 -5.68
N LYS A 48 -7.24 -21.85 -5.07
CA LYS A 48 -7.00 -21.59 -3.64
C LYS A 48 -6.70 -20.13 -3.35
N ALA A 49 -6.21 -19.38 -4.34
CA ALA A 49 -5.85 -17.97 -4.22
C ALA A 49 -6.09 -17.22 -5.53
N ASP A 50 -6.31 -15.90 -5.41
CA ASP A 50 -6.30 -14.96 -6.53
C ASP A 50 -4.90 -14.36 -6.72
N MET A 51 -4.17 -14.18 -5.59
CA MET A 51 -2.76 -13.80 -5.57
C MET A 51 -2.00 -14.65 -4.55
N VAL A 52 -0.84 -15.15 -4.96
CA VAL A 52 0.11 -15.87 -4.09
C VAL A 52 1.37 -15.02 -3.90
N ILE A 53 1.83 -14.91 -2.67
CA ILE A 53 3.07 -14.22 -2.31
C ILE A 53 4.10 -15.29 -1.90
N GLY A 54 5.28 -15.25 -2.52
CA GLY A 54 6.43 -16.04 -2.08
C GLY A 54 7.07 -15.41 -0.85
N ASP A 55 6.85 -16.01 0.32
CA ASP A 55 7.43 -15.55 1.59
C ASP A 55 8.88 -16.02 1.71
N ARG A 56 9.83 -15.15 1.39
CA ARG A 56 11.27 -15.40 1.56
C ARG A 56 11.73 -15.24 3.00
N LEU A 57 11.00 -14.45 3.81
CA LEU A 57 11.40 -14.13 5.19
C LEU A 57 11.23 -15.31 6.13
N SER A 58 10.35 -16.27 5.81
CA SER A 58 10.18 -17.52 6.57
C SER A 58 11.19 -18.62 6.17
N SER A 59 12.09 -18.36 5.23
CA SER A 59 13.07 -19.34 4.73
C SER A 59 14.53 -18.93 4.99
N THR A 60 15.36 -18.95 3.98
CA THR A 60 16.82 -18.74 4.07
C THR A 60 17.26 -17.27 4.08
N TYR A 61 16.35 -16.32 3.86
CA TYR A 61 16.66 -14.89 3.70
C TYR A 61 17.52 -14.29 4.81
N PHE A 62 17.25 -14.61 6.09
CA PHE A 62 17.99 -14.05 7.22
C PHE A 62 19.37 -14.70 7.44
N THR A 63 19.59 -15.90 6.92
CA THR A 63 20.88 -16.56 6.97
C THR A 63 21.83 -16.02 5.91
N GLU A 64 21.29 -15.59 4.77
CA GLU A 64 22.06 -15.14 3.62
C GLU A 64 22.20 -13.61 3.55
N ASN A 65 21.24 -12.82 4.07
CA ASN A 65 21.22 -11.37 3.95
C ASN A 65 21.53 -10.65 5.26
N LYS A 66 22.80 -10.28 5.49
CA LYS A 66 23.33 -9.67 6.73
C LYS A 66 23.22 -8.14 6.82
N ARG A 67 22.35 -7.47 6.03
CA ARG A 67 22.25 -6.00 6.00
C ARG A 67 21.29 -5.47 7.09
N PRO A 68 21.77 -4.82 8.18
CA PRO A 68 20.94 -4.52 9.37
C PRO A 68 19.89 -3.44 9.16
N PHE A 69 20.08 -2.46 8.26
CA PHE A 69 19.16 -1.32 8.11
C PHE A 69 18.09 -1.49 7.03
N HIS A 70 18.26 -2.40 6.09
CA HIS A 70 17.30 -2.66 5.02
C HIS A 70 15.97 -3.25 5.55
N ASN A 71 16.03 -3.95 6.66
CA ASN A 71 14.89 -4.63 7.27
C ASN A 71 13.94 -3.68 8.03
N THR A 72 14.41 -2.49 8.48
CA THR A 72 13.59 -1.58 9.29
C THR A 72 12.49 -0.91 8.47
N GLY A 73 12.81 -0.43 7.27
CA GLY A 73 11.83 0.17 6.36
C GLY A 73 10.76 -0.84 5.92
N ASN A 74 11.18 -2.06 5.57
CA ASN A 74 10.28 -3.14 5.19
C ASN A 74 9.34 -3.53 6.35
N ARG A 75 9.86 -3.66 7.57
CA ARG A 75 9.04 -3.94 8.78
C ARG A 75 8.02 -2.85 9.05
N LEU A 76 8.39 -1.58 8.86
CA LEU A 76 7.52 -0.43 9.09
C LEU A 76 6.37 -0.40 8.07
N VAL A 77 6.67 -0.54 6.77
CA VAL A 77 5.65 -0.59 5.69
C VAL A 77 4.72 -1.78 5.90
N ARG A 78 5.28 -2.96 6.16
CA ARG A 78 4.51 -4.17 6.44
C ARG A 78 3.59 -4.00 7.66
N GLY A 79 4.14 -3.50 8.78
CA GLY A 79 3.37 -3.28 10.01
C GLY A 79 2.19 -2.34 9.77
N LEU A 80 2.40 -1.27 9.00
CA LEU A 80 1.35 -0.32 8.68
C LEU A 80 0.27 -0.91 7.76
N ILE A 81 0.67 -1.62 6.70
CA ILE A 81 -0.28 -2.27 5.79
C ILE A 81 -1.12 -3.29 6.57
N ASN A 82 -0.47 -4.12 7.40
CA ASN A 82 -1.18 -5.07 8.24
C ASN A 82 -2.15 -4.39 9.22
N LEU A 83 -1.76 -3.25 9.80
CA LEU A 83 -2.63 -2.45 10.68
C LEU A 83 -3.83 -1.85 9.93
N ILE A 84 -3.58 -1.23 8.77
CA ILE A 84 -4.62 -0.55 7.97
C ILE A 84 -5.66 -1.55 7.44
N PHE A 85 -5.19 -2.70 6.92
CA PHE A 85 -6.04 -3.69 6.27
C PHE A 85 -6.42 -4.87 7.19
N LYS A 86 -5.96 -4.87 8.45
CA LYS A 86 -6.16 -5.97 9.41
C LYS A 86 -5.71 -7.32 8.83
N SER A 87 -4.59 -7.31 8.12
CA SER A 87 -3.97 -8.47 7.49
C SER A 87 -2.74 -8.94 8.28
N ASN A 88 -2.17 -10.08 7.87
CA ASN A 88 -0.95 -10.60 8.48
C ASN A 88 0.05 -11.06 7.41
N ILE A 89 0.28 -10.22 6.39
CA ILE A 89 1.26 -10.49 5.34
C ILE A 89 2.67 -10.39 5.95
N LYS A 90 3.49 -11.40 5.66
CA LYS A 90 4.86 -11.48 6.16
C LYS A 90 5.86 -10.80 5.22
N ASP A 91 5.74 -11.01 3.91
CA ASP A 91 6.67 -10.42 2.92
C ASP A 91 5.91 -9.65 1.83
N ILE A 92 5.89 -8.32 1.98
CA ILE A 92 5.18 -7.43 1.03
C ILE A 92 6.05 -7.05 -0.18
N MET A 93 7.39 -7.09 -0.03
CA MET A 93 8.34 -6.61 -1.04
C MET A 93 9.02 -7.74 -1.81
N THR A 94 8.45 -8.93 -1.82
CA THR A 94 8.96 -10.06 -2.60
C THR A 94 8.60 -9.93 -4.08
N GLY A 95 9.54 -10.26 -4.97
CA GLY A 95 9.30 -10.33 -6.41
C GLY A 95 8.68 -11.65 -6.88
N ALA A 96 8.72 -12.71 -6.05
CA ALA A 96 8.12 -14.00 -6.39
C ALA A 96 6.62 -13.99 -6.08
N ARG A 97 5.77 -13.99 -7.11
CA ARG A 97 4.30 -13.93 -6.99
C ARG A 97 3.61 -14.73 -8.08
N ALA A 98 2.40 -15.19 -7.80
CA ALA A 98 1.51 -15.71 -8.83
C ALA A 98 0.13 -15.04 -8.72
N PHE A 99 -0.58 -14.99 -9.85
CA PHE A 99 -1.85 -14.28 -9.97
C PHE A 99 -2.81 -15.05 -10.87
N ASN A 100 -4.10 -14.94 -10.62
CA ASN A 100 -5.12 -15.38 -11.55
C ASN A 100 -5.43 -14.30 -12.61
N TYR A 101 -6.25 -14.65 -13.59
CA TYR A 101 -6.68 -13.76 -14.68
C TYR A 101 -7.41 -12.53 -14.15
N GLU A 102 -8.34 -12.72 -13.23
CA GLU A 102 -9.19 -11.67 -12.68
C GLU A 102 -8.35 -10.59 -11.97
N PHE A 103 -7.37 -11.00 -11.18
CA PHE A 103 -6.43 -10.06 -10.55
C PHE A 103 -5.66 -9.26 -11.60
N VAL A 104 -5.05 -9.93 -12.57
CA VAL A 104 -4.18 -9.30 -13.59
C VAL A 104 -4.96 -8.30 -14.43
N LYS A 105 -6.16 -8.66 -14.90
CA LYS A 105 -6.96 -7.79 -15.77
C LYS A 105 -7.70 -6.67 -15.04
N SER A 106 -7.78 -6.73 -13.71
CA SER A 106 -8.40 -5.68 -12.89
C SER A 106 -7.40 -4.80 -12.14
N PHE A 107 -6.11 -5.13 -12.16
CA PHE A 107 -5.08 -4.38 -11.43
C PHE A 107 -4.60 -3.14 -12.21
N PRO A 108 -4.93 -1.92 -11.75
CA PRO A 108 -4.48 -0.69 -12.38
C PRO A 108 -3.05 -0.37 -11.93
N ILE A 109 -2.05 -0.66 -12.75
CA ILE A 109 -0.65 -0.40 -12.43
C ILE A 109 -0.35 1.09 -12.54
N LEU A 110 -0.09 1.76 -11.42
CA LEU A 110 0.24 3.18 -11.32
C LEU A 110 1.73 3.41 -11.07
N SER A 111 2.38 2.51 -10.36
CA SER A 111 3.82 2.55 -10.09
C SER A 111 4.66 2.27 -11.32
N THR A 112 5.77 2.98 -11.44
CA THR A 112 6.75 2.74 -12.51
C THR A 112 7.97 1.94 -12.06
N GLY A 113 8.21 1.87 -10.74
CA GLY A 113 9.40 1.27 -10.11
C GLY A 113 9.11 0.02 -9.28
N PHE A 114 9.93 -0.16 -8.24
CA PHE A 114 9.86 -1.30 -7.32
C PHE A 114 8.72 -1.20 -6.29
N GLU A 115 7.98 -0.09 -6.28
CA GLU A 115 6.80 0.06 -5.43
C GLU A 115 5.64 -0.84 -5.89
N ILE A 116 5.78 -1.45 -7.07
CA ILE A 116 4.75 -2.30 -7.69
C ILE A 116 4.36 -3.49 -6.81
N GLU A 117 5.32 -4.13 -6.10
CA GLU A 117 5.04 -5.26 -5.23
C GLU A 117 4.15 -4.84 -4.04
N THR A 118 4.42 -3.66 -3.50
CA THR A 118 3.60 -3.08 -2.43
C THR A 118 2.20 -2.71 -2.96
N GLU A 119 2.13 -2.12 -4.16
CA GLU A 119 0.86 -1.75 -4.80
C GLU A 119 -0.01 -2.97 -5.07
N MET A 120 0.56 -4.08 -5.57
CA MET A 120 -0.15 -5.36 -5.76
C MET A 120 -0.72 -5.90 -4.44
N SER A 121 0.07 -5.88 -3.37
CA SER A 121 -0.37 -6.36 -2.05
C SER A 121 -1.53 -5.52 -1.51
N ILE A 122 -1.42 -4.20 -1.62
CA ILE A 122 -2.46 -3.27 -1.19
C ILE A 122 -3.74 -3.45 -2.02
N HIS A 123 -3.60 -3.58 -3.34
CA HIS A 123 -4.73 -3.81 -4.22
C HIS A 123 -5.47 -5.10 -3.85
N ALA A 124 -4.72 -6.21 -3.65
CA ALA A 124 -5.31 -7.47 -3.22
C ALA A 124 -6.11 -7.32 -1.92
N LEU A 125 -5.54 -6.65 -0.91
CA LEU A 125 -6.20 -6.43 0.37
C LEU A 125 -7.40 -5.46 0.28
N ASP A 126 -7.27 -4.38 -0.48
CA ASP A 126 -8.34 -3.37 -0.64
C ASP A 126 -9.54 -3.92 -1.40
N LYS A 127 -9.30 -4.82 -2.34
CA LYS A 127 -10.33 -5.42 -3.20
C LYS A 127 -10.78 -6.81 -2.74
N ASN A 128 -10.38 -7.24 -1.53
CA ASN A 128 -10.74 -8.53 -0.93
C ASN A 128 -10.38 -9.75 -1.80
N PHE A 129 -9.33 -9.67 -2.61
CA PHE A 129 -8.80 -10.83 -3.29
C PHE A 129 -8.26 -11.85 -2.29
N LYS A 130 -8.44 -13.13 -2.60
CA LYS A 130 -7.95 -14.23 -1.79
C LYS A 130 -6.44 -14.35 -1.92
N LEU A 131 -5.74 -13.99 -0.83
CA LEU A 131 -4.30 -13.95 -0.76
C LEU A 131 -3.77 -15.13 0.04
N VAL A 132 -2.75 -15.81 -0.49
CA VAL A 132 -2.04 -16.91 0.18
C VAL A 132 -0.53 -16.62 0.17
N GLU A 133 0.16 -16.91 1.25
CA GLU A 133 1.62 -16.86 1.34
C GLU A 133 2.20 -18.27 1.37
N ILE A 134 3.26 -18.50 0.59
CA ILE A 134 3.99 -19.76 0.55
C ILE A 134 5.46 -19.48 0.77
N PRO A 135 6.14 -20.22 1.68
CA PRO A 135 7.57 -20.12 1.83
C PRO A 135 8.29 -20.46 0.51
N VAL A 136 9.19 -19.58 0.09
CA VAL A 136 10.04 -19.77 -1.09
C VAL A 136 11.50 -19.66 -0.70
N GLY A 137 12.37 -20.39 -1.39
CA GLY A 137 13.81 -20.23 -1.25
C GLY A 137 14.27 -18.85 -1.68
N TYR A 138 15.32 -18.36 -1.07
CA TYR A 138 16.01 -17.15 -1.48
C TYR A 138 17.51 -17.39 -1.53
N ARG A 139 18.13 -17.04 -2.63
CA ARG A 139 19.59 -17.14 -2.85
C ARG A 139 20.20 -15.75 -2.84
N ASP A 140 21.42 -15.62 -2.35
CA ASP A 140 22.15 -14.35 -2.47
C ASP A 140 22.44 -14.05 -3.96
N ARG A 141 22.46 -12.77 -4.27
CA ARG A 141 22.80 -12.32 -5.62
C ARG A 141 24.25 -12.71 -5.96
N PRO A 142 24.51 -13.02 -7.24
CA PRO A 142 25.89 -13.24 -7.70
C PRO A 142 26.83 -12.11 -7.30
N GLU A 143 28.08 -12.42 -6.98
CA GLU A 143 29.11 -11.45 -6.62
C GLU A 143 29.26 -10.39 -7.72
N GLY A 144 29.30 -9.11 -7.33
CA GLY A 144 29.36 -7.94 -8.24
C GLY A 144 28.07 -7.17 -8.43
N SER A 145 26.94 -7.63 -7.93
CA SER A 145 25.66 -6.91 -7.96
C SER A 145 25.60 -5.85 -6.85
N VAL A 146 25.61 -4.55 -7.20
CA VAL A 146 25.53 -3.44 -6.25
C VAL A 146 24.08 -3.03 -6.04
N SER A 147 23.64 -3.01 -4.76
CA SER A 147 22.34 -2.44 -4.38
C SER A 147 22.37 -0.91 -4.51
N LYS A 148 21.47 -0.33 -5.30
CA LYS A 148 21.36 1.12 -5.55
C LYS A 148 20.60 1.88 -4.44
N LEU A 149 20.47 1.33 -3.21
CA LEU A 149 19.66 1.91 -2.13
C LEU A 149 20.48 2.82 -1.21
N ASN A 150 19.98 4.05 -0.99
CA ASN A 150 20.53 5.08 -0.09
C ASN A 150 19.66 5.20 1.18
N THR A 151 20.22 4.90 2.36
CA THR A 151 19.51 4.70 3.62
C THR A 151 18.66 5.90 4.08
N PHE A 152 19.15 7.14 3.98
CA PHE A 152 18.42 8.35 4.45
C PHE A 152 17.34 8.81 3.46
N SER A 153 17.66 8.83 2.17
CA SER A 153 16.69 9.19 1.11
C SER A 153 15.53 8.19 1.07
N ASP A 154 15.83 6.92 1.31
CA ASP A 154 14.83 5.86 1.27
C ASP A 154 13.92 5.86 2.50
N GLY A 155 14.43 6.25 3.69
CA GLY A 155 13.61 6.45 4.89
C GLY A 155 12.51 7.50 4.69
N PHE A 156 12.84 8.64 4.08
CA PHE A 156 11.84 9.68 3.78
C PHE A 156 10.82 9.23 2.72
N LYS A 157 11.27 8.50 1.69
CA LYS A 157 10.38 7.91 0.68
C LYS A 157 9.39 6.93 1.32
N VAL A 158 9.87 6.10 2.24
CA VAL A 158 9.02 5.17 3.01
C VAL A 158 7.96 5.93 3.80
N LEU A 159 8.34 6.97 4.59
CA LEU A 159 7.38 7.77 5.35
C LEU A 159 6.34 8.45 4.44
N ARG A 160 6.78 9.01 3.32
CA ARG A 160 5.88 9.61 2.32
C ARG A 160 4.91 8.58 1.73
N THR A 161 5.39 7.38 1.41
CA THR A 161 4.56 6.28 0.92
C THR A 161 3.53 5.87 1.97
N ILE A 162 3.94 5.74 3.23
CA ILE A 162 3.05 5.45 4.36
C ILE A 162 1.94 6.49 4.47
N ALA A 163 2.30 7.77 4.51
CA ALA A 163 1.32 8.86 4.62
C ALA A 163 0.34 8.86 3.43
N ARG A 164 0.85 8.61 2.20
CA ARG A 164 0.02 8.49 1.00
C ARG A 164 -0.95 7.31 1.12
N LEU A 165 -0.46 6.12 1.48
CA LEU A 165 -1.29 4.93 1.62
C LEU A 165 -2.38 5.14 2.68
N PHE A 166 -2.02 5.71 3.83
CA PHE A 166 -2.99 5.98 4.89
C PHE A 166 -4.06 6.99 4.44
N ARG A 167 -3.65 8.06 3.74
CA ARG A 167 -4.58 9.04 3.16
C ARG A 167 -5.52 8.42 2.13
N ASP A 168 -5.00 7.57 1.23
CA ASP A 168 -5.74 7.07 0.07
C ASP A 168 -6.68 5.90 0.43
N TYR A 169 -6.31 5.06 1.40
CA TYR A 169 -7.07 3.87 1.78
C TYR A 169 -7.88 3.99 3.07
N LYS A 170 -7.53 4.94 3.95
CA LYS A 170 -8.26 5.24 5.18
C LYS A 170 -8.40 6.76 5.37
N PRO A 171 -9.03 7.46 4.41
CA PRO A 171 -9.05 8.92 4.41
C PRO A 171 -9.74 9.49 5.64
N PHE A 172 -10.86 8.91 6.09
CA PHE A 172 -11.54 9.38 7.30
C PHE A 172 -10.63 9.32 8.54
N ALA A 173 -9.89 8.24 8.72
CA ALA A 173 -8.96 8.15 9.84
C ALA A 173 -7.80 9.14 9.70
N PHE A 174 -7.21 9.29 8.51
CA PHE A 174 -6.11 10.22 8.24
C PHE A 174 -6.51 11.67 8.52
N PHE A 175 -7.56 12.16 7.87
CA PHE A 175 -8.04 13.52 8.03
C PHE A 175 -8.68 13.75 9.40
N GLY A 176 -9.31 12.71 9.97
CA GLY A 176 -9.88 12.73 11.30
C GLY A 176 -8.85 13.00 12.39
N TRP A 177 -7.73 12.27 12.37
CA TRP A 177 -6.61 12.51 13.29
C TRP A 177 -5.96 13.88 13.09
N LEU A 178 -5.76 14.30 11.85
CA LEU A 178 -5.21 15.62 11.54
C LEU A 178 -6.13 16.74 12.04
N GLY A 179 -7.44 16.61 11.81
CA GLY A 179 -8.45 17.53 12.34
C GLY A 179 -8.47 17.57 13.86
N LEU A 180 -8.38 16.39 14.51
CA LEU A 180 -8.34 16.31 15.98
C LEU A 180 -7.11 17.02 16.57
N ILE A 181 -5.93 16.88 15.93
CA ILE A 181 -4.73 17.58 16.35
C ILE A 181 -4.90 19.08 16.20
N CYS A 182 -5.41 19.58 15.06
CA CYS A 182 -5.70 21.00 14.85
C CYS A 182 -6.70 21.53 15.89
N PHE A 183 -7.76 20.77 16.16
CA PHE A 183 -8.77 21.11 17.17
C PHE A 183 -8.16 21.20 18.58
N ALA A 184 -7.33 20.25 18.97
CA ALA A 184 -6.68 20.24 20.27
C ALA A 184 -5.73 21.44 20.44
N ILE A 185 -4.94 21.76 19.39
CA ILE A 185 -4.06 22.93 19.39
C ILE A 185 -4.89 24.22 19.52
N ALA A 186 -5.96 24.37 18.73
CA ALA A 186 -6.85 25.52 18.81
C ALA A 186 -7.43 25.68 20.20
N THR A 187 -7.89 24.60 20.83
CA THR A 187 -8.45 24.60 22.18
C THR A 187 -7.42 24.97 23.25
N ALA A 188 -6.19 24.46 23.13
CA ALA A 188 -5.10 24.79 24.05
C ALA A 188 -4.76 26.29 24.05
N PHE A 189 -4.76 26.92 22.87
CA PHE A 189 -4.52 28.36 22.75
C PHE A 189 -5.76 29.21 23.05
N PHE A 190 -6.97 28.68 22.85
CA PHE A 190 -8.23 29.36 23.14
C PHE A 190 -8.55 29.41 24.65
N ALA A 191 -8.20 28.38 25.41
CA ALA A 191 -8.50 28.30 26.83
C ALA A 191 -7.97 29.51 27.65
N PRO A 192 -6.71 29.98 27.47
CA PRO A 192 -6.23 31.19 28.14
C PRO A 192 -6.92 32.48 27.68
N VAL A 193 -7.41 32.53 26.43
CA VAL A 193 -8.16 33.71 25.95
C VAL A 193 -9.54 33.74 26.61
N LEU A 194 -10.21 32.58 26.68
CA LEU A 194 -11.51 32.45 27.32
C LEU A 194 -11.44 32.77 28.84
N SER A 195 -10.43 32.23 29.54
CA SER A 195 -10.27 32.50 30.98
C SER A 195 -10.00 33.98 31.25
N GLY A 196 -9.20 34.65 30.41
CA GLY A 196 -8.96 36.08 30.48
C GLY A 196 -10.24 36.92 30.27
N TYR A 197 -11.03 36.53 29.28
CA TYR A 197 -12.31 37.17 29.00
C TYR A 197 -13.31 37.01 30.18
N LEU A 198 -13.42 35.84 30.75
CA LEU A 198 -14.31 35.59 31.88
C LEU A 198 -13.90 36.35 33.14
N ALA A 199 -12.57 36.64 33.30
CA ALA A 199 -12.06 37.40 34.46
C ALA A 199 -12.18 38.91 34.29
N THR A 200 -12.03 39.44 33.06
CA THR A 200 -11.90 40.90 32.84
C THR A 200 -12.97 41.50 31.93
N GLY A 201 -13.77 40.70 31.26
CA GLY A 201 -14.75 41.14 30.24
C GLY A 201 -14.09 41.66 28.93
N MET A 202 -12.74 41.58 28.80
CA MET A 202 -11.99 42.08 27.67
C MET A 202 -11.20 40.96 27.01
N VAL A 203 -10.90 41.10 25.70
CA VAL A 203 -10.09 40.13 24.91
C VAL A 203 -8.74 40.77 24.54
N PRO A 204 -7.76 40.83 25.46
CA PRO A 204 -6.47 41.51 25.19
C PRO A 204 -5.64 40.77 24.13
N LYS A 205 -5.87 39.44 23.93
CA LYS A 205 -5.17 38.59 22.95
C LYS A 205 -6.02 38.36 21.68
N PHE A 206 -6.54 39.44 21.10
CA PHE A 206 -7.42 39.34 19.90
C PHE A 206 -6.78 38.64 18.71
N PRO A 207 -5.47 38.83 18.35
CA PRO A 207 -4.84 38.06 17.29
C PRO A 207 -4.84 36.54 17.55
N THR A 208 -4.67 36.12 18.80
CA THR A 208 -4.73 34.70 19.17
C THR A 208 -6.15 34.13 18.97
N LEU A 209 -7.17 34.91 19.32
CA LEU A 209 -8.57 34.50 19.09
C LEU A 209 -8.84 34.26 17.59
N ILE A 210 -8.38 35.16 16.71
CA ILE A 210 -8.52 34.99 15.26
C ILE A 210 -7.80 33.73 14.79
N ALA A 211 -6.56 33.49 15.24
CA ALA A 211 -5.79 32.30 14.87
C ALA A 211 -6.49 31.00 15.33
N CYS A 212 -7.02 30.97 16.57
CA CYS A 212 -7.78 29.83 17.06
C CYS A 212 -9.06 29.57 16.24
N SER A 213 -9.78 30.64 15.88
CA SER A 213 -10.99 30.53 15.04
C SER A 213 -10.66 29.94 13.67
N GLY A 214 -9.55 30.39 13.04
CA GLY A 214 -9.05 29.82 11.80
C GLY A 214 -8.70 28.34 11.92
N LEU A 215 -8.02 27.94 13.00
CA LEU A 215 -7.68 26.54 13.27
C LEU A 215 -8.90 25.66 13.48
N TYR A 216 -9.95 26.14 14.16
CA TYR A 216 -11.20 25.42 14.29
C TYR A 216 -11.88 25.19 12.93
N VAL A 217 -11.94 26.24 12.09
CA VAL A 217 -12.50 26.10 10.74
C VAL A 217 -11.70 25.08 9.93
N ILE A 218 -10.36 25.12 9.97
CA ILE A 218 -9.50 24.14 9.32
C ILE A 218 -9.78 22.71 9.83
N SER A 219 -9.95 22.54 11.15
CA SER A 219 -10.27 21.26 11.76
C SER A 219 -11.58 20.67 11.22
N PHE A 220 -12.65 21.49 11.15
CA PHE A 220 -13.93 21.07 10.59
C PHE A 220 -13.84 20.73 9.10
N LEU A 221 -13.11 21.53 8.31
CA LEU A 221 -12.87 21.24 6.88
C LEU A 221 -12.13 19.91 6.68
N LEU A 222 -11.16 19.59 7.54
CA LEU A 222 -10.45 18.31 7.50
C LEU A 222 -11.41 17.13 7.79
N TRP A 223 -12.28 17.25 8.77
CA TRP A 223 -13.28 16.20 9.07
C TRP A 223 -14.27 16.00 7.93
N ILE A 224 -14.80 17.07 7.37
CA ILE A 224 -15.70 17.01 6.20
C ILE A 224 -14.98 16.37 5.01
N SER A 225 -13.74 16.77 4.73
CA SER A 225 -12.92 16.16 3.67
C SER A 225 -12.73 14.66 3.89
N GLY A 226 -12.45 14.25 5.12
CA GLY A 226 -12.33 12.84 5.49
C GLY A 226 -13.58 12.03 5.20
N VAL A 227 -14.77 12.56 5.54
CA VAL A 227 -16.05 11.92 5.26
C VAL A 227 -16.32 11.79 3.77
N ILE A 228 -16.11 12.88 3.01
CA ILE A 228 -16.33 12.87 1.56
C ILE A 228 -15.43 11.84 0.86
N LEU A 229 -14.14 11.83 1.18
CA LEU A 229 -13.18 10.89 0.60
C LEU A 229 -13.48 9.44 0.99
N GLU A 230 -13.95 9.18 2.21
CA GLU A 230 -14.38 7.84 2.63
C GLU A 230 -15.56 7.33 1.80
N VAL A 231 -16.54 8.20 1.53
CA VAL A 231 -17.70 7.86 0.68
C VAL A 231 -17.23 7.56 -0.75
N ILE A 232 -16.33 8.37 -1.30
CA ILE A 232 -15.77 8.16 -2.64
C ILE A 232 -15.04 6.81 -2.69
N THR A 233 -14.20 6.50 -1.70
CA THR A 233 -13.47 5.22 -1.62
C THR A 233 -14.42 4.03 -1.56
N LYS A 234 -15.50 4.12 -0.78
CA LYS A 234 -16.53 3.06 -0.72
C LYS A 234 -17.24 2.88 -2.06
N LYS A 235 -17.60 3.97 -2.74
CA LYS A 235 -18.22 3.92 -4.07
C LYS A 235 -17.30 3.28 -5.10
N HIS A 236 -16.01 3.63 -5.06
CA HIS A 236 -15.01 3.02 -5.94
C HIS A 236 -14.90 1.49 -5.73
N ARG A 237 -14.94 1.01 -4.47
CA ARG A 237 -14.97 -0.44 -4.19
C ARG A 237 -16.23 -1.12 -4.73
N GLN A 238 -17.40 -0.50 -4.57
CA GLN A 238 -18.65 -1.03 -5.13
C GLN A 238 -18.60 -1.16 -6.65
N LEU A 239 -18.10 -0.14 -7.36
CA LEU A 239 -17.93 -0.17 -8.82
C LEU A 239 -16.93 -1.25 -9.25
N PHE A 240 -15.87 -1.45 -8.48
CA PHE A 240 -14.89 -2.50 -8.75
C PHE A 240 -15.49 -3.91 -8.65
N GLU A 241 -16.32 -4.18 -7.65
CA GLU A 241 -17.04 -5.46 -7.54
C GLU A 241 -17.96 -5.71 -8.75
N LEU A 242 -18.66 -4.69 -9.22
CA LEU A 242 -19.48 -4.81 -10.43
C LEU A 242 -18.63 -5.10 -11.67
N TYR A 243 -17.46 -4.48 -11.77
CA TYR A 243 -16.50 -4.73 -12.86
C TYR A 243 -15.97 -6.18 -12.82
N LEU A 244 -15.60 -6.70 -11.66
CA LEU A 244 -15.18 -8.11 -11.51
C LEU A 244 -16.29 -9.09 -11.92
N ASN A 245 -17.55 -8.81 -11.56
CA ASN A 245 -18.68 -9.63 -12.01
C ASN A 245 -18.80 -9.61 -13.53
N GLN A 246 -18.62 -8.48 -14.19
CA GLN A 246 -18.62 -8.40 -15.65
C GLN A 246 -17.48 -9.21 -16.28
N LEU A 247 -16.24 -9.09 -15.74
CA LEU A 247 -15.11 -9.89 -16.20
C LEU A 247 -15.36 -11.39 -16.09
N SER A 248 -15.94 -11.84 -14.99
CA SER A 248 -16.24 -13.27 -14.77
C SER A 248 -17.29 -13.80 -15.76
N ILE A 249 -18.29 -13.00 -16.12
CA ILE A 249 -19.31 -13.35 -17.13
C ILE A 249 -18.67 -13.43 -18.51
N LEU A 250 -17.85 -12.47 -18.90
CA LEU A 250 -17.15 -12.46 -20.18
C LEU A 250 -16.22 -13.67 -20.33
N LYS A 251 -15.47 -14.03 -19.28
CA LYS A 251 -14.61 -15.20 -19.28
C LYS A 251 -15.40 -16.51 -19.51
N ARG A 252 -16.56 -16.67 -18.84
CA ARG A 252 -17.43 -17.84 -19.02
C ARG A 252 -18.06 -17.94 -20.42
N ARG A 253 -18.18 -16.82 -21.11
CA ARG A 253 -18.77 -16.76 -22.46
C ARG A 253 -17.76 -17.06 -23.57
N ASN A 254 -16.48 -16.82 -23.30
CA ASN A 254 -15.39 -16.95 -24.28
C ASN A 254 -14.56 -18.25 -24.09
N GLY A 255 -14.78 -19.02 -23.02
CA GLY A 255 -14.21 -20.35 -22.77
C GLY A 255 -15.27 -21.43 -22.87
#